data_52a9df95c7ce3a7de3f3eee9ecf60de6
#
_entry.id   52a9df95c7ce3a7de3f3eee9ecf60de6
#
_cell.length_a   1.000
_cell.length_b   1.000
_cell.length_c   1.000
_cell.angle_alpha   90.00
_cell.angle_beta   90.00
_cell.angle_gamma   90.00
#
_symmetry.space_group_name_H-M   'P 1'
#
loop_
_entity.id
_entity.type
_entity.pdbx_description
1 polymer ?
#
loop_
_entity_poly.entity_id
_entity_poly.type
_entity_poly.pdbx_seq_one_letter_code
_entity_poly.pdbx_strand_id
1 'polypeptide(L)'
;QKVAKLMGGVDLSLEEAQDVVYKWRDAYTKIQLGWRTCHDALAQINAKEYGTQIDPWGLCRTAEGGIKTPMGMIRYPHLRQEFNEETGRDEWVYGEGRRKARIYAGKVTENIVQHLAREVICDNLLAVSKTPLGKKYPLVHTVHDELIYIVKDEDAQAMLDTVQGVM
;
A
#
# COMPACT_ATOMS: atom_id res chain seq x y z
N GLN A 1 -1.68 -13.73 20.32
CA GLN A 1 -0.87 -13.81 21.55
C GLN A 1 0.48 -13.09 21.43
N LYS A 2 1.41 -13.55 20.56
CA LYS A 2 2.77 -12.98 20.47
C LYS A 2 2.79 -11.46 20.25
N VAL A 3 1.93 -10.93 19.37
CA VAL A 3 1.89 -9.49 19.07
C VAL A 3 1.37 -8.68 20.26
N ALA A 4 0.32 -9.15 20.94
CA ALA A 4 -0.22 -8.48 22.12
C ALA A 4 0.82 -8.39 23.25
N LYS A 5 1.60 -9.46 23.44
CA LYS A 5 2.68 -9.49 24.43
C LYS A 5 3.86 -8.57 24.07
N LEU A 6 4.28 -8.56 22.80
CA LEU A 6 5.41 -7.76 22.34
C LEU A 6 5.12 -6.26 22.27
N MET A 7 3.92 -5.87 21.85
CA MET A 7 3.57 -4.46 21.62
C MET A 7 2.80 -3.81 22.77
N GLY A 8 2.04 -4.59 23.53
CA GLY A 8 1.17 -4.08 24.60
C GLY A 8 1.44 -4.62 25.99
N GLY A 9 2.41 -5.55 26.15
CA GLY A 9 2.70 -6.21 27.43
C GLY A 9 1.54 -7.07 27.97
N VAL A 10 0.49 -7.30 27.15
CA VAL A 10 -0.72 -8.03 27.56
C VAL A 10 -0.53 -9.51 27.25
N ASP A 11 -0.65 -10.35 28.27
CA ASP A 11 -0.60 -11.81 28.12
C ASP A 11 -2.04 -12.33 27.99
N LEU A 12 -2.44 -12.74 26.77
CA LEU A 12 -3.75 -13.28 26.46
C LEU A 12 -3.65 -14.79 26.26
N SER A 13 -4.66 -15.51 26.74
CA SER A 13 -4.87 -16.90 26.32
C SER A 13 -5.17 -16.98 24.83
N LEU A 14 -5.17 -18.18 24.24
CA LEU A 14 -5.51 -18.36 22.85
C LEU A 14 -6.99 -17.98 22.58
N GLU A 15 -7.87 -18.34 23.51
CA GLU A 15 -9.31 -18.06 23.41
C GLU A 15 -9.60 -16.55 23.47
N GLU A 16 -9.00 -15.84 24.43
CA GLU A 16 -9.12 -14.38 24.53
C GLU A 16 -8.57 -13.68 23.29
N ALA A 17 -7.44 -14.13 22.75
CA ALA A 17 -6.88 -13.58 21.54
C ALA A 17 -7.78 -13.82 20.31
N GLN A 18 -8.43 -14.97 20.22
CA GLN A 18 -9.41 -15.27 19.17
C GLN A 18 -10.67 -14.40 19.31
N ASP A 19 -11.20 -14.24 20.51
CA ASP A 19 -12.36 -13.40 20.79
C ASP A 19 -12.11 -11.93 20.38
N VAL A 20 -10.95 -11.38 20.71
CA VAL A 20 -10.54 -10.03 20.26
C VAL A 20 -10.53 -9.95 18.73
N VAL A 21 -9.99 -10.95 18.04
CA VAL A 21 -9.96 -10.98 16.57
C VAL A 21 -11.37 -11.04 15.98
N TYR A 22 -12.27 -11.85 16.56
CA TYR A 22 -13.66 -11.94 16.09
C TYR A 22 -14.41 -10.61 16.30
N LYS A 23 -14.33 -10.01 17.49
CA LYS A 23 -14.93 -8.70 17.80
C LYS A 23 -14.44 -7.62 16.86
N TRP A 24 -13.13 -7.61 16.59
CA TRP A 24 -12.56 -6.66 15.64
C TRP A 24 -13.11 -6.87 14.21
N ARG A 25 -13.19 -8.11 13.76
CA ARG A 25 -13.75 -8.44 12.43
C ARG A 25 -15.22 -8.04 12.31
N ASP A 26 -16.00 -8.26 13.33
CA ASP A 26 -17.42 -7.89 13.36
C ASP A 26 -17.62 -6.38 13.33
N ALA A 27 -16.74 -5.63 14.02
CA ALA A 27 -16.74 -4.16 14.01
C ALA A 27 -16.29 -3.58 12.66
N TYR A 28 -15.37 -4.25 11.94
CA TYR A 28 -14.75 -3.72 10.72
C TYR A 28 -15.03 -4.57 9.48
N THR A 29 -16.30 -4.83 9.21
CA THR A 29 -16.75 -5.66 8.08
C THR A 29 -16.31 -5.16 6.71
N LYS A 30 -16.21 -3.82 6.52
CA LYS A 30 -15.73 -3.21 5.26
C LYS A 30 -14.26 -3.56 4.97
N ILE A 31 -13.43 -3.68 6.01
CA ILE A 31 -12.03 -4.08 5.85
C ILE A 31 -11.95 -5.54 5.39
N GLN A 32 -12.76 -6.42 5.96
CA GLN A 32 -12.83 -7.82 5.53
C GLN A 32 -13.31 -7.96 4.08
N LEU A 33 -14.30 -7.14 3.68
CA LEU A 33 -14.76 -7.11 2.29
C LEU A 33 -13.63 -6.68 1.36
N GLY A 34 -12.89 -5.63 1.71
CA GLY A 34 -11.70 -5.19 0.96
C GLY A 34 -10.65 -6.30 0.83
N TRP A 35 -10.40 -7.06 1.89
CA TRP A 35 -9.49 -8.21 1.80
C TRP A 35 -10.00 -9.31 0.86
N ARG A 36 -11.29 -9.61 0.85
CA ARG A 36 -11.86 -10.56 -0.12
C ARG A 36 -11.64 -10.07 -1.54
N THR A 37 -11.97 -8.81 -1.82
CA THR A 37 -11.74 -8.21 -3.15
C THR A 37 -10.26 -8.29 -3.57
N CYS A 38 -9.32 -8.03 -2.65
CA CYS A 38 -7.89 -8.18 -2.91
C CYS A 38 -7.47 -9.64 -3.15
N HIS A 39 -8.09 -10.61 -2.46
CA HIS A 39 -7.86 -12.02 -2.69
C HIS A 39 -8.33 -12.45 -4.09
N ASP A 40 -9.55 -12.03 -4.45
CA ASP A 40 -10.14 -12.33 -5.75
C ASP A 40 -9.34 -11.70 -6.89
N ALA A 41 -8.78 -10.49 -6.65
CA ALA A 41 -7.89 -9.83 -7.61
C ALA A 41 -6.63 -10.66 -7.91
N LEU A 42 -6.01 -11.32 -6.92
CA LEU A 42 -4.89 -12.23 -7.16
C LEU A 42 -5.29 -13.41 -8.06
N ALA A 43 -6.46 -14.00 -7.81
CA ALA A 43 -6.98 -15.10 -8.62
C ALA A 43 -7.23 -14.65 -10.07
N GLN A 44 -7.84 -13.48 -10.27
CA GLN A 44 -8.10 -12.90 -11.58
C GLN A 44 -6.82 -12.58 -12.35
N ILE A 45 -5.81 -11.99 -11.70
CA ILE A 45 -4.51 -11.72 -12.32
C ILE A 45 -3.87 -13.02 -12.80
N ASN A 46 -3.90 -14.08 -11.97
CA ASN A 46 -3.38 -15.39 -12.32
C ASN A 46 -4.16 -16.05 -13.46
N ALA A 47 -5.48 -15.88 -13.48
CA ALA A 47 -6.37 -16.36 -14.55
C ALA A 47 -6.30 -15.51 -15.84
N LYS A 48 -5.52 -14.42 -15.84
CA LYS A 48 -5.42 -13.44 -16.95
C LYS A 48 -6.73 -12.69 -17.21
N GLU A 49 -7.54 -12.50 -16.18
CA GLU A 49 -8.77 -11.71 -16.19
C GLU A 49 -8.45 -10.29 -15.70
N TYR A 50 -8.39 -9.33 -16.64
CA TYR A 50 -7.94 -7.98 -16.38
C TYR A 50 -9.07 -6.95 -16.44
N GLY A 51 -8.85 -5.78 -15.83
CA GLY A 51 -9.77 -4.65 -15.85
C GLY A 51 -10.78 -4.62 -14.71
N THR A 52 -10.81 -5.63 -13.83
CA THR A 52 -11.71 -5.65 -12.68
C THR A 52 -11.31 -4.58 -11.66
N GLN A 53 -12.28 -3.77 -11.26
CA GLN A 53 -12.11 -2.73 -10.24
C GLN A 53 -11.95 -3.36 -8.85
N ILE A 54 -10.97 -2.87 -8.08
CA ILE A 54 -10.60 -3.42 -6.77
C ILE A 54 -11.10 -2.52 -5.62
N ASP A 55 -11.21 -1.22 -5.88
CA ASP A 55 -11.60 -0.22 -4.88
C ASP A 55 -12.90 0.50 -5.28
N PRO A 56 -13.64 1.11 -4.31
CA PRO A 56 -14.92 1.75 -4.59
C PRO A 56 -14.84 2.97 -5.51
N TRP A 57 -13.66 3.58 -5.64
CA TRP A 57 -13.45 4.82 -6.43
C TRP A 57 -12.95 4.56 -7.83
N GLY A 58 -12.60 3.30 -8.16
CA GLY A 58 -12.11 2.91 -9.49
C GLY A 58 -10.66 3.32 -9.77
N LEU A 59 -9.91 3.60 -8.72
CA LEU A 59 -8.49 3.97 -8.81
C LEU A 59 -7.61 2.77 -9.18
N CYS A 60 -7.96 1.59 -8.68
CA CYS A 60 -7.17 0.37 -8.83
C CYS A 60 -7.94 -0.69 -9.61
N ARG A 61 -7.25 -1.35 -10.58
CA ARG A 61 -7.83 -2.42 -11.41
C ARG A 61 -6.82 -3.54 -11.60
N THR A 62 -7.32 -4.77 -11.76
CA THR A 62 -6.48 -5.89 -12.17
C THR A 62 -5.89 -5.61 -13.56
N ALA A 63 -4.62 -5.97 -13.75
CA ALA A 63 -3.88 -5.80 -15.00
C ALA A 63 -2.89 -6.95 -15.20
N GLU A 64 -2.31 -7.04 -16.39
CA GLU A 64 -1.28 -8.04 -16.68
C GLU A 64 -0.09 -7.88 -15.72
N GLY A 65 0.16 -8.93 -14.94
CA GLY A 65 1.27 -9.00 -13.99
C GLY A 65 1.09 -8.14 -12.73
N GLY A 66 -0.12 -7.64 -12.40
CA GLY A 66 -0.33 -6.90 -11.17
C GLY A 66 -1.60 -6.04 -11.10
N ILE A 67 -1.53 -4.95 -10.37
CA ILE A 67 -2.62 -4.01 -10.13
C ILE A 67 -2.24 -2.65 -10.71
N LYS A 68 -3.03 -2.17 -11.66
CA LYS A 68 -2.88 -0.81 -12.22
C LYS A 68 -3.45 0.22 -11.24
N THR A 69 -2.74 1.32 -11.06
CA THR A 69 -3.09 2.49 -10.26
C THR A 69 -3.13 3.74 -11.16
N PRO A 70 -3.56 4.91 -10.67
CA PRO A 70 -3.61 6.14 -11.48
C PRO A 70 -2.29 6.52 -12.16
N MET A 71 -1.17 6.42 -11.46
CA MET A 71 0.15 6.84 -11.96
C MET A 71 1.09 5.69 -12.26
N GLY A 72 0.71 4.43 -11.96
CA GLY A 72 1.64 3.34 -12.11
C GLY A 72 1.03 1.95 -12.03
N MET A 73 1.82 1.04 -11.49
CA MET A 73 1.45 -0.37 -11.38
C MET A 73 2.18 -1.05 -10.24
N ILE A 74 1.43 -1.75 -9.40
CA ILE A 74 1.97 -2.67 -8.40
C ILE A 74 2.18 -4.02 -9.09
N ARG A 75 3.42 -4.48 -9.18
CA ARG A 75 3.78 -5.69 -9.94
C ARG A 75 3.90 -6.92 -9.05
N TYR A 76 3.29 -8.01 -9.50
CA TYR A 76 3.41 -9.36 -8.93
C TYR A 76 3.94 -10.33 -10.03
N PRO A 77 5.22 -10.25 -10.40
CA PRO A 77 5.78 -11.08 -11.45
C PRO A 77 5.69 -12.56 -11.06
N HIS A 78 5.34 -13.42 -12.02
CA HIS A 78 5.21 -14.86 -11.80
C HIS A 78 4.24 -15.24 -10.67
N LEU A 79 3.13 -14.49 -10.53
CA LEU A 79 2.08 -14.77 -9.55
C LEU A 79 1.47 -16.14 -9.80
N ARG A 80 1.43 -16.97 -8.76
CA ARG A 80 0.88 -18.34 -8.80
C ARG A 80 0.50 -18.82 -7.41
N GLN A 81 -0.23 -19.92 -7.34
CA GLN A 81 -0.42 -20.67 -6.10
C GLN A 81 0.65 -21.75 -5.95
N GLU A 82 1.12 -21.93 -4.72
CA GLU A 82 2.00 -23.01 -4.33
C GLU A 82 1.52 -23.63 -3.02
N PHE A 83 1.58 -24.95 -2.96
CA PHE A 83 1.26 -25.67 -1.72
C PHE A 83 2.34 -25.41 -0.66
N ASN A 84 1.90 -25.02 0.53
CA ASN A 84 2.76 -24.83 1.68
C ASN A 84 2.60 -25.99 2.65
N GLU A 85 3.62 -26.81 2.79
CA GLU A 85 3.62 -28.00 3.66
C GLU A 85 3.47 -27.65 5.15
N GLU A 86 4.00 -26.50 5.58
CA GLU A 86 3.90 -26.06 6.97
C GLU A 86 2.48 -25.68 7.39
N THR A 87 1.72 -25.07 6.47
CA THR A 87 0.34 -24.62 6.73
C THR A 87 -0.72 -25.60 6.20
N GLY A 88 -0.31 -26.55 5.34
CA GLY A 88 -1.19 -27.51 4.67
C GLY A 88 -2.17 -26.87 3.69
N ARG A 89 -1.84 -25.70 3.11
CA ARG A 89 -2.72 -24.91 2.25
C ARG A 89 -1.98 -24.37 1.03
N ASP A 90 -2.74 -24.11 -0.04
CA ASP A 90 -2.25 -23.33 -1.17
C ASP A 90 -2.12 -21.86 -0.79
N GLU A 91 -0.97 -21.27 -1.06
CA GLU A 91 -0.67 -19.88 -0.79
C GLU A 91 -0.24 -19.15 -2.08
N TRP A 92 -0.65 -17.90 -2.19
CA TRP A 92 -0.19 -17.05 -3.29
C TRP A 92 1.27 -16.67 -3.10
N VAL A 93 2.06 -16.82 -4.16
CA VAL A 93 3.46 -16.43 -4.23
C VAL A 93 3.73 -15.67 -5.53
N TYR A 94 4.69 -14.75 -5.49
CA TYR A 94 5.20 -14.04 -6.66
C TYR A 94 6.73 -13.96 -6.63
N GLY A 95 7.32 -13.62 -7.77
CA GLY A 95 8.77 -13.62 -7.93
C GLY A 95 9.37 -15.03 -8.07
N GLU A 96 10.68 -15.08 -8.22
CA GLU A 96 11.45 -16.31 -8.40
C GLU A 96 12.75 -16.29 -7.60
N GLY A 97 13.28 -17.49 -7.29
CA GLY A 97 14.54 -17.67 -6.58
C GLY A 97 14.60 -16.90 -5.27
N ARG A 98 15.64 -16.08 -5.07
CA ARG A 98 15.83 -15.27 -3.84
C ARG A 98 14.81 -14.13 -3.68
N ARG A 99 14.07 -13.78 -4.74
CA ARG A 99 13.04 -12.74 -4.72
C ARG A 99 11.63 -13.30 -4.60
N LYS A 100 11.50 -14.61 -4.41
CA LYS A 100 10.20 -15.23 -4.17
C LYS A 100 9.63 -14.77 -2.83
N ALA A 101 8.38 -14.29 -2.84
CA ALA A 101 7.69 -13.82 -1.65
C ALA A 101 6.25 -14.30 -1.63
N ARG A 102 5.72 -14.52 -0.44
CA ARG A 102 4.31 -14.79 -0.21
C ARG A 102 3.51 -13.51 -0.28
N ILE A 103 2.30 -13.62 -0.82
CA ILE A 103 1.35 -12.51 -0.91
C ILE A 103 -0.03 -12.99 -0.46
N TYR A 104 -0.73 -12.16 0.30
CA TYR A 104 -2.08 -12.43 0.78
C TYR A 104 -2.88 -11.13 0.81
N ALA A 105 -4.19 -11.23 0.94
CA ALA A 105 -5.12 -10.11 0.82
C ALA A 105 -4.73 -8.86 1.64
N GLY A 106 -4.38 -9.04 2.92
CA GLY A 106 -3.94 -7.93 3.77
C GLY A 106 -2.67 -7.25 3.25
N LYS A 107 -1.72 -8.03 2.71
CA LYS A 107 -0.49 -7.48 2.12
C LYS A 107 -0.75 -6.78 0.78
N VAL A 108 -1.70 -7.27 -0.01
CA VAL A 108 -2.16 -6.56 -1.23
C VAL A 108 -2.77 -5.21 -0.85
N THR A 109 -3.64 -5.18 0.17
CA THR A 109 -4.24 -3.94 0.68
C THR A 109 -3.17 -2.96 1.14
N GLU A 110 -2.19 -3.41 1.92
CA GLU A 110 -1.04 -2.60 2.35
C GLU A 110 -0.28 -2.03 1.15
N ASN A 111 0.04 -2.86 0.16
CA ASN A 111 0.75 -2.44 -1.04
C ASN A 111 -0.04 -1.36 -1.82
N ILE A 112 -1.37 -1.52 -1.95
CA ILE A 112 -2.22 -0.52 -2.61
C ILE A 112 -2.17 0.80 -1.85
N VAL A 113 -2.40 0.78 -0.53
CA VAL A 113 -2.42 2.00 0.29
C VAL A 113 -1.07 2.72 0.23
N GLN A 114 0.04 1.99 0.40
CA GLN A 114 1.38 2.58 0.32
C GLN A 114 1.69 3.14 -1.07
N HIS A 115 1.26 2.45 -2.13
CA HIS A 115 1.48 2.91 -3.50
C HIS A 115 0.69 4.19 -3.80
N LEU A 116 -0.60 4.23 -3.45
CA LEU A 116 -1.45 5.43 -3.62
C LEU A 116 -0.93 6.61 -2.78
N ALA A 117 -0.50 6.38 -1.54
CA ALA A 117 0.11 7.43 -0.72
C ALA A 117 1.38 7.99 -1.40
N ARG A 118 2.21 7.12 -1.99
CA ARG A 118 3.38 7.54 -2.76
C ARG A 118 3.00 8.34 -4.00
N GLU A 119 1.94 7.97 -4.71
CA GLU A 119 1.43 8.72 -5.87
C GLU A 119 1.02 10.14 -5.48
N VAL A 120 0.29 10.31 -4.36
CA VAL A 120 -0.09 11.65 -3.85
C VAL A 120 1.14 12.52 -3.59
N ILE A 121 2.16 11.98 -2.93
CA ILE A 121 3.41 12.72 -2.67
C ILE A 121 4.11 13.11 -3.98
N CYS A 122 4.15 12.19 -4.95
CA CYS A 122 4.75 12.45 -6.26
C CYS A 122 4.01 13.56 -7.03
N ASP A 123 2.66 13.54 -6.99
CA ASP A 123 1.84 14.59 -7.62
C ASP A 123 2.11 15.96 -7.00
N ASN A 124 2.13 16.04 -5.68
CA ASN A 124 2.42 17.27 -4.95
C ASN A 124 3.83 17.78 -5.27
N LEU A 125 4.82 16.90 -5.29
CA LEU A 125 6.19 17.23 -5.65
C LEU A 125 6.25 17.79 -7.07
N LEU A 126 5.61 17.15 -8.03
CA LEU A 126 5.55 17.61 -9.42
C LEU A 126 4.83 18.96 -9.55
N ALA A 127 3.78 19.19 -8.76
CA ALA A 127 3.09 20.47 -8.76
C ALA A 127 3.96 21.59 -8.18
N VAL A 128 4.61 21.36 -7.04
CA VAL A 128 5.59 22.33 -6.46
C VAL A 128 6.72 22.61 -7.44
N SER A 129 7.29 21.60 -8.09
CA SER A 129 8.41 21.76 -9.03
C SER A 129 8.09 22.66 -10.24
N LYS A 130 6.81 22.80 -10.60
CA LYS A 130 6.35 23.68 -11.68
C LYS A 130 6.20 25.13 -11.26
N THR A 131 6.14 25.43 -9.95
CA THR A 131 6.02 26.80 -9.43
C THR A 131 7.33 27.59 -9.63
N PRO A 132 7.29 28.93 -9.60
CA PRO A 132 8.51 29.76 -9.65
C PRO A 132 9.48 29.44 -8.51
N LEU A 133 8.99 29.25 -7.28
CA LEU A 133 9.81 28.91 -6.11
C LEU A 133 10.36 27.49 -6.20
N GLY A 134 9.58 26.52 -6.64
CA GLY A 134 10.04 25.14 -6.84
C GLY A 134 11.11 25.01 -7.94
N LYS A 135 11.09 25.89 -8.95
CA LYS A 135 12.16 25.99 -9.95
C LYS A 135 13.41 26.67 -9.40
N LYS A 136 13.26 27.68 -8.52
CA LYS A 136 14.36 28.39 -7.87
C LYS A 136 15.03 27.50 -6.82
N TYR A 137 14.25 26.73 -6.08
CA TYR A 137 14.68 25.85 -4.99
C TYR A 137 14.24 24.41 -5.28
N PRO A 138 15.06 23.61 -5.98
CA PRO A 138 14.71 22.23 -6.29
C PRO A 138 14.62 21.38 -5.01
N LEU A 139 13.81 20.34 -5.06
CA LEU A 139 13.73 19.34 -3.99
C LEU A 139 15.13 18.77 -3.72
N VAL A 140 15.52 18.73 -2.44
CA VAL A 140 16.81 18.18 -2.02
C VAL A 140 16.66 16.72 -1.58
N HIS A 141 15.61 16.41 -0.83
CA HIS A 141 15.39 15.06 -0.30
C HIS A 141 13.93 14.82 0.05
N THR A 142 13.56 13.54 0.14
CA THR A 142 12.26 13.09 0.68
C THR A 142 12.49 12.13 1.83
N VAL A 143 11.73 12.26 2.91
CA VAL A 143 11.71 11.32 4.03
C VAL A 143 10.26 10.91 4.29
N HIS A 144 9.92 9.66 3.98
CA HIS A 144 8.54 9.15 4.06
C HIS A 144 7.55 10.03 3.29
N ASP A 145 6.76 10.84 3.98
CA ASP A 145 5.75 11.79 3.50
C ASP A 145 6.20 13.26 3.59
N GLU A 146 7.48 13.51 3.87
CA GLU A 146 8.07 14.84 3.96
C GLU A 146 8.83 15.19 2.68
N LEU A 147 8.72 16.47 2.27
CA LEU A 147 9.49 17.08 1.18
C LEU A 147 10.48 18.09 1.79
N ILE A 148 11.78 17.92 1.54
CA ILE A 148 12.84 18.74 2.12
C ILE A 148 13.42 19.67 1.06
N TYR A 149 13.32 20.97 1.32
CA TYR A 149 13.86 22.04 0.50
C TYR A 149 14.88 22.87 1.30
N ILE A 150 15.94 23.32 0.67
CA ILE A 150 16.88 24.30 1.23
C ILE A 150 16.61 25.63 0.53
N VAL A 151 16.14 26.60 1.29
CA VAL A 151 15.73 27.90 0.78
C VAL A 151 16.44 29.01 1.55
N LYS A 152 16.54 30.21 0.96
CA LYS A 152 17.01 31.39 1.71
C LYS A 152 15.95 31.81 2.74
N ASP A 153 16.38 32.38 3.86
CA ASP A 153 15.49 32.83 4.95
C ASP A 153 14.42 33.79 4.45
N GLU A 154 14.73 34.68 3.52
CA GLU A 154 13.81 35.65 2.91
C GLU A 154 12.65 34.99 2.13
N ASP A 155 12.85 33.79 1.58
CA ASP A 155 11.89 33.04 0.78
C ASP A 155 11.22 31.88 1.57
N ALA A 156 11.62 31.65 2.82
CA ALA A 156 11.19 30.46 3.59
C ALA A 156 9.68 30.39 3.77
N GLN A 157 9.04 31.49 4.17
CA GLN A 157 7.59 31.54 4.37
C GLN A 157 6.85 31.37 3.05
N ALA A 158 7.29 32.04 1.98
CA ALA A 158 6.67 31.91 0.65
C ALA A 158 6.80 30.49 0.08
N MET A 159 7.91 29.80 0.34
CA MET A 159 8.07 28.41 -0.03
C MET A 159 7.16 27.49 0.76
N LEU A 160 7.01 27.70 2.08
CA LEU A 160 6.08 26.95 2.92
C LEU A 160 4.64 27.11 2.43
N ASP A 161 4.22 28.35 2.17
CA ASP A 161 2.87 28.65 1.65
C ASP A 161 2.63 27.98 0.27
N THR A 162 3.66 27.95 -0.57
CA THR A 162 3.62 27.29 -1.89
C THR A 162 3.41 25.77 -1.74
N VAL A 163 4.15 25.12 -0.83
CA VAL A 163 4.03 23.69 -0.59
C VAL A 163 2.66 23.37 0.01
N GLN A 164 2.22 24.12 1.01
CA GLN A 164 0.91 23.94 1.64
C GLN A 164 -0.27 24.20 0.70
N GLY A 165 -0.14 25.14 -0.22
CA GLY A 165 -1.17 25.46 -1.19
C GLY A 165 -1.33 24.42 -2.31
N VAL A 166 -0.35 23.52 -2.46
CA VAL A 166 -0.39 22.41 -3.42
C VAL A 166 -0.90 21.11 -2.76
N MET A 167 -0.67 20.94 -1.46
CA MET A 167 -1.09 19.77 -0.68
C MET A 167 -2.57 19.83 -0.31
#